data_2eb84cefa5150ba09e00cc54996d3cea
#
_entry.id   2eb84cefa5150ba09e00cc54996d3cea
#
_cell.length_a   1.000
_cell.length_b   1.000
_cell.length_c   1.000
_cell.angle_alpha   90.00
_cell.angle_beta   90.00
_cell.angle_gamma   90.00
#
_symmetry.space_group_name_H-M   'P 1'
#
loop_
_entity.id
_entity.type
_entity.pdbx_description
1 polymer ?
#
loop_
_entity_poly.entity_id
_entity_poly.type
_entity_poly.pdbx_seq_one_letter_code
_entity_poly.pdbx_strand_id
1 'polypeptide(L)'
;MRGTDNIGRDMSVEPIVKRGNMKRISNTDASFYYADTGRTPSVVGGLLIYDQSTHGRKKVRFKEILGWIEDRLHLWAPFRQRLVKVPFDLGLPYLAEDPNFDVEFHVHHLSLPKPGDWRQLCILASRLYSRPLDLNRPLWEINVIEGLDKVEGLPKGSFALLIKLHHIVADGASAISLLTAMHAMTDSMAPPTPPAEETAKSSALPTDSSLLMRTVPDLMQQPLKTAKSAFSLIKGEMKVGKSRRESNIASAPNAPQTIFNKEVSPYRVFDACDFQLEDFKRIKRLLPVASVNDVALAVCGGAMRRYLISRDTLPNQSVVAMCPINVRKASGGVESGNQISDMSVALGSDIEDPLQRLQAIKMRTDDAKKLAALRGDDILEHTVGLFSPAVASWFFRSAEGMKWISKVKPVCNTFVSNVPGVPFDLYFCGAQMQRSYAMAPLGDGMGIFHAITGIKENMSISVTACRDMVPDPAFYAECVRESFEEYLALCADEGGNDSVVYLEK
;
A
#
# COMPACT_ATOMS: atom_id res chain seq x y z
N MET A 1 -0.99 38.68 15.77
CA MET A 1 -2.20 38.09 16.31
C MET A 1 -3.29 38.10 15.27
N ARG A 2 -3.52 36.99 14.59
CA ARG A 2 -4.69 36.51 13.83
C ARG A 2 -4.20 35.49 12.85
N GLY A 3 -4.61 34.21 13.03
CA GLY A 3 -4.40 33.15 12.03
C GLY A 3 -3.95 31.80 12.55
N THR A 4 -4.57 31.28 13.63
CA THR A 4 -4.33 29.88 14.10
C THR A 4 -5.60 29.12 14.46
N ASP A 5 -6.75 29.49 13.86
CA ASP A 5 -8.01 28.81 14.16
C ASP A 5 -8.70 28.32 12.86
N ASN A 6 -8.12 27.35 12.16
CA ASN A 6 -8.89 26.66 11.11
C ASN A 6 -8.34 25.27 10.68
N ILE A 7 -7.65 24.54 11.55
CA ILE A 7 -7.21 23.14 11.26
C ILE A 7 -8.07 22.09 12.01
N GLY A 8 -9.03 22.52 12.82
CA GLY A 8 -9.81 21.65 13.71
C GLY A 8 -11.24 21.31 13.29
N ARG A 9 -11.68 21.65 12.08
CA ARG A 9 -13.07 21.43 11.67
C ARG A 9 -13.14 20.99 10.22
N ASP A 10 -12.81 19.77 9.93
CA ASP A 10 -13.43 18.98 8.85
C ASP A 10 -12.82 17.56 8.73
N MET A 11 -12.87 16.80 9.81
CA MET A 11 -12.80 15.33 9.72
C MET A 11 -14.20 14.79 10.02
N SER A 12 -15.21 15.26 9.28
CA SER A 12 -16.49 14.59 9.22
C SER A 12 -16.29 13.28 8.48
N VAL A 13 -16.22 12.18 9.24
CA VAL A 13 -16.43 10.82 8.73
C VAL A 13 -17.73 10.87 7.94
N GLU A 14 -17.68 10.58 6.62
CA GLU A 14 -18.87 10.52 5.78
C GLU A 14 -19.92 9.63 6.43
N PRO A 15 -21.21 9.99 6.32
CA PRO A 15 -22.27 9.24 6.97
C PRO A 15 -22.37 7.83 6.38
N ILE A 16 -22.28 6.89 7.27
CA ILE A 16 -22.65 5.48 7.20
C ILE A 16 -23.45 5.14 5.94
N VAL A 17 -22.83 4.37 5.05
CA VAL A 17 -23.52 3.70 3.94
C VAL A 17 -24.71 2.95 4.55
N LYS A 18 -25.92 3.23 4.06
CA LYS A 18 -27.15 2.58 4.50
C LYS A 18 -26.95 1.07 4.55
N ARG A 19 -27.00 0.50 5.76
CA ARG A 19 -26.91 -0.95 5.98
C ARG A 19 -27.95 -1.66 5.13
N GLY A 20 -27.54 -2.70 4.38
CA GLY A 20 -28.42 -3.52 3.57
C GLY A 20 -28.23 -3.42 2.04
N ASN A 21 -27.43 -2.48 1.54
CA ASN A 21 -27.17 -2.38 0.10
C ASN A 21 -25.90 -3.18 -0.28
N MET A 22 -26.09 -4.18 -1.15
CA MET A 22 -24.97 -4.81 -1.84
C MET A 22 -24.28 -3.77 -2.74
N LYS A 23 -22.98 -3.66 -2.63
CA LYS A 23 -22.14 -2.82 -3.49
C LYS A 23 -21.38 -3.69 -4.48
N ARG A 24 -21.55 -3.45 -5.77
CA ARG A 24 -20.70 -4.09 -6.79
C ARG A 24 -19.32 -3.48 -6.72
N ILE A 25 -18.28 -4.32 -6.81
CA ILE A 25 -16.89 -3.83 -6.86
C ILE A 25 -16.61 -3.13 -8.19
N SER A 26 -15.61 -2.25 -8.22
CA SER A 26 -15.14 -1.58 -9.43
C SER A 26 -14.35 -2.54 -10.33
N ASN A 27 -14.07 -2.14 -11.59
CA ASN A 27 -13.15 -2.90 -12.45
C ASN A 27 -11.73 -2.91 -11.88
N THR A 28 -11.31 -1.80 -11.26
CA THR A 28 -10.00 -1.71 -10.60
C THR A 28 -9.91 -2.71 -9.44
N ASP A 29 -10.93 -2.79 -8.57
CA ASP A 29 -10.95 -3.79 -7.48
C ASP A 29 -11.02 -5.22 -8.01
N ALA A 30 -11.73 -5.42 -9.14
CA ALA A 30 -11.80 -6.72 -9.79
C ALA A 30 -10.45 -7.21 -10.32
N SER A 31 -9.53 -6.32 -10.70
CA SER A 31 -8.17 -6.71 -11.10
C SER A 31 -7.44 -7.44 -9.97
N PHE A 32 -7.59 -6.95 -8.73
CA PHE A 32 -7.04 -7.59 -7.54
C PHE A 32 -7.73 -8.92 -7.21
N TYR A 33 -9.04 -9.02 -7.44
CA TYR A 33 -9.78 -10.27 -7.29
C TYR A 33 -9.31 -11.34 -8.29
N TYR A 34 -9.08 -10.97 -9.55
CA TYR A 34 -8.61 -11.91 -10.57
C TYR A 34 -7.14 -12.30 -10.36
N ALA A 35 -6.31 -11.36 -9.92
CA ALA A 35 -4.90 -11.61 -9.62
C ALA A 35 -4.67 -12.39 -8.31
N ASP A 36 -5.71 -12.50 -7.46
CA ASP A 36 -5.61 -13.21 -6.18
C ASP A 36 -5.55 -14.72 -6.39
N THR A 37 -4.41 -15.28 -6.07
CA THR A 37 -4.13 -16.72 -6.12
C THR A 37 -3.45 -17.16 -4.83
N GLY A 38 -3.40 -18.48 -4.57
CA GLY A 38 -2.63 -19.01 -3.44
C GLY A 38 -1.12 -18.66 -3.48
N ARG A 39 -0.59 -18.27 -4.65
CA ARG A 39 0.80 -17.88 -4.87
C ARG A 39 0.99 -16.36 -4.79
N THR A 40 0.03 -15.63 -5.27
CA THR A 40 0.02 -14.15 -5.33
C THR A 40 -1.20 -13.58 -4.62
N PRO A 41 -1.30 -13.68 -3.27
CA PRO A 41 -2.41 -13.10 -2.54
C PRO A 41 -2.46 -11.59 -2.74
N SER A 42 -3.63 -11.07 -3.13
CA SER A 42 -3.87 -9.63 -3.30
C SER A 42 -4.18 -8.95 -1.96
N VAL A 43 -3.27 -9.11 -1.00
CA VAL A 43 -3.40 -8.64 0.38
C VAL A 43 -2.44 -7.49 0.63
N VAL A 44 -2.91 -6.43 1.27
CA VAL A 44 -2.08 -5.41 1.92
C VAL A 44 -1.98 -5.70 3.40
N GLY A 45 -0.86 -5.36 4.03
CA GLY A 45 -0.64 -5.58 5.45
C GLY A 45 -0.12 -4.34 6.15
N GLY A 46 -0.43 -4.22 7.43
CA GLY A 46 0.16 -3.25 8.35
C GLY A 46 0.70 -3.98 9.58
N LEU A 47 1.99 -3.81 9.86
CA LEU A 47 2.59 -4.26 11.10
C LEU A 47 2.76 -3.03 12.01
N LEU A 48 1.89 -2.93 13.02
CA LEU A 48 1.78 -1.80 13.93
C LEU A 48 2.24 -2.24 15.32
N ILE A 49 3.14 -1.49 15.95
CA ILE A 49 3.72 -1.85 17.25
C ILE A 49 3.29 -0.84 18.30
N TYR A 50 2.86 -1.36 19.46
CA TYR A 50 2.26 -0.57 20.52
C TYR A 50 3.02 -0.73 21.83
N ASP A 51 3.18 0.41 22.52
CA ASP A 51 3.61 0.49 23.91
C ASP A 51 2.39 0.54 24.83
N GLN A 52 2.21 -0.49 25.66
CA GLN A 52 1.13 -0.55 26.62
C GLN A 52 1.54 0.00 28.02
N SER A 53 2.81 0.39 28.22
CA SER A 53 3.28 0.92 29.50
C SER A 53 2.69 2.30 29.82
N THR A 54 2.26 3.04 28.80
CA THR A 54 1.70 4.39 28.89
C THR A 54 0.32 4.43 29.56
N HIS A 55 -0.39 3.31 29.62
CA HIS A 55 -1.79 3.25 30.05
C HIS A 55 -2.00 3.10 31.57
N GLY A 56 -0.96 3.08 32.38
CA GLY A 56 -1.10 2.83 33.83
C GLY A 56 -1.62 1.44 34.23
N ARG A 57 -2.04 0.61 33.27
CA ARG A 57 -2.38 -0.81 33.44
C ARG A 57 -1.19 -1.68 33.04
N LYS A 58 -0.98 -2.78 33.76
CA LYS A 58 0.20 -3.61 33.56
C LYS A 58 0.21 -4.38 32.22
N LYS A 59 -0.95 -4.63 31.61
CA LYS A 59 -1.08 -5.38 30.35
C LYS A 59 -2.47 -5.23 29.75
N VAL A 60 -2.54 -5.02 28.42
CA VAL A 60 -3.78 -5.13 27.64
C VAL A 60 -4.10 -6.62 27.44
N ARG A 61 -5.31 -7.04 27.80
CA ARG A 61 -5.73 -8.44 27.67
C ARG A 61 -6.37 -8.69 26.30
N PHE A 62 -6.22 -9.89 25.78
CA PHE A 62 -6.80 -10.26 24.49
C PHE A 62 -8.33 -10.04 24.42
N LYS A 63 -9.06 -10.32 25.50
CA LYS A 63 -10.50 -10.03 25.57
C LYS A 63 -10.82 -8.53 25.47
N GLU A 64 -9.96 -7.66 25.98
CA GLU A 64 -10.13 -6.21 25.86
C GLU A 64 -9.90 -5.78 24.40
N ILE A 65 -8.97 -6.44 23.71
CA ILE A 65 -8.73 -6.23 22.28
C ILE A 65 -9.95 -6.65 21.45
N LEU A 66 -10.53 -7.81 21.73
CA LEU A 66 -11.76 -8.27 21.06
C LEU A 66 -12.89 -7.27 21.25
N GLY A 67 -13.19 -6.89 22.50
CA GLY A 67 -14.22 -5.90 22.80
C GLY A 67 -13.95 -4.54 22.14
N TRP A 68 -12.69 -4.09 22.11
CA TRP A 68 -12.30 -2.86 21.41
C TRP A 68 -12.61 -2.90 19.92
N ILE A 69 -12.37 -4.03 19.26
CA ILE A 69 -12.67 -4.24 17.84
C ILE A 69 -14.19 -4.32 17.64
N GLU A 70 -14.91 -5.10 18.45
CA GLU A 70 -16.38 -5.25 18.39
C GLU A 70 -17.09 -3.90 18.48
N ASP A 71 -16.69 -3.05 19.41
CA ASP A 71 -17.24 -1.71 19.61
C ASP A 71 -17.07 -0.81 18.37
N ARG A 72 -16.12 -1.15 17.46
CA ARG A 72 -15.73 -0.36 16.29
C ARG A 72 -16.15 -0.94 14.95
N LEU A 73 -16.73 -2.13 14.93
CA LEU A 73 -17.15 -2.79 13.68
C LEU A 73 -18.14 -1.94 12.85
N HIS A 74 -18.90 -1.08 13.51
CA HIS A 74 -19.88 -0.19 12.85
C HIS A 74 -19.22 1.01 12.14
N LEU A 75 -17.96 1.35 12.47
CA LEU A 75 -17.26 2.52 11.93
C LEU A 75 -16.73 2.29 10.51
N TRP A 76 -16.61 1.04 10.08
CA TRP A 76 -16.10 0.71 8.74
C TRP A 76 -16.85 -0.48 8.16
N ALA A 77 -17.67 -0.23 7.14
CA ALA A 77 -18.57 -1.24 6.57
C ALA A 77 -17.89 -2.55 6.14
N PRO A 78 -16.67 -2.55 5.55
CA PRO A 78 -16.00 -3.79 5.15
C PRO A 78 -15.68 -4.75 6.31
N PHE A 79 -15.72 -4.31 7.57
CA PHE A 79 -15.54 -5.23 8.70
C PHE A 79 -16.58 -6.36 8.73
N ARG A 80 -17.77 -6.10 8.18
CA ARG A 80 -18.88 -7.06 8.19
C ARG A 80 -19.27 -7.54 6.80
N GLN A 81 -18.61 -7.05 5.74
CA GLN A 81 -18.95 -7.39 4.37
C GLN A 81 -18.03 -8.47 3.81
N ARG A 82 -18.63 -9.46 3.19
CA ARG A 82 -17.94 -10.52 2.44
C ARG A 82 -18.12 -10.36 0.95
N LEU A 83 -17.27 -11.01 0.17
CA LEU A 83 -17.39 -11.07 -1.27
C LEU A 83 -18.47 -12.11 -1.67
N VAL A 84 -19.36 -11.70 -2.55
CA VAL A 84 -20.37 -12.58 -3.16
C VAL A 84 -20.11 -12.64 -4.66
N LYS A 85 -19.75 -13.82 -5.14
CA LYS A 85 -19.39 -14.06 -6.54
C LYS A 85 -20.66 -14.23 -7.39
N VAL A 86 -20.61 -13.69 -8.61
CA VAL A 86 -21.62 -13.99 -9.63
C VAL A 86 -21.31 -15.38 -10.20
N PRO A 87 -22.28 -16.28 -10.37
CA PRO A 87 -22.06 -17.59 -10.95
C PRO A 87 -21.34 -17.52 -12.31
N PHE A 88 -20.41 -18.43 -12.53
CA PHE A 88 -19.60 -18.54 -13.76
C PHE A 88 -18.73 -17.30 -14.06
N ASP A 89 -18.48 -16.44 -13.07
CA ASP A 89 -17.77 -15.15 -13.23
C ASP A 89 -18.35 -14.28 -14.37
N LEU A 90 -19.67 -14.41 -14.63
CA LEU A 90 -20.35 -13.66 -15.69
C LEU A 90 -20.45 -12.16 -15.39
N GLY A 91 -20.29 -11.75 -14.14
CA GLY A 91 -20.30 -10.35 -13.70
C GLY A 91 -19.29 -10.09 -12.60
N LEU A 92 -19.10 -8.79 -12.31
CA LEU A 92 -18.27 -8.38 -11.20
C LEU A 92 -18.90 -8.83 -9.87
N PRO A 93 -18.09 -9.29 -8.89
CA PRO A 93 -18.57 -9.63 -7.56
C PRO A 93 -19.19 -8.45 -6.81
N TYR A 94 -19.92 -8.77 -5.75
CA TYR A 94 -20.55 -7.82 -4.85
C TYR A 94 -19.98 -7.94 -3.44
N LEU A 95 -19.93 -6.85 -2.70
CA LEU A 95 -19.74 -6.84 -1.25
C LEU A 95 -21.13 -6.83 -0.61
N ALA A 96 -21.39 -7.79 0.26
CA ALA A 96 -22.65 -7.93 1.00
C ALA A 96 -22.35 -8.25 2.47
N GLU A 97 -23.24 -7.85 3.37
CA GLU A 97 -23.11 -8.14 4.80
C GLU A 97 -23.10 -9.66 5.04
N ASP A 98 -22.14 -10.13 5.85
CA ASP A 98 -22.06 -11.55 6.22
C ASP A 98 -23.05 -11.84 7.37
N PRO A 99 -24.07 -12.68 7.15
CA PRO A 99 -25.01 -13.04 8.21
C PRO A 99 -24.40 -13.89 9.32
N ASN A 100 -23.25 -14.54 9.04
CA ASN A 100 -22.56 -15.43 9.97
C ASN A 100 -21.24 -14.82 10.46
N PHE A 101 -21.15 -13.48 10.48
CA PHE A 101 -19.93 -12.81 10.96
C PHE A 101 -19.65 -13.14 12.41
N ASP A 102 -18.41 -13.52 12.68
CA ASP A 102 -17.88 -13.78 14.02
C ASP A 102 -16.46 -13.20 14.11
N VAL A 103 -16.25 -12.27 15.04
CA VAL A 103 -14.98 -11.56 15.21
C VAL A 103 -13.82 -12.49 15.58
N GLU A 104 -14.09 -13.58 16.30
CA GLU A 104 -13.05 -14.53 16.74
C GLU A 104 -12.38 -15.27 15.56
N PHE A 105 -13.06 -15.37 14.40
CA PHE A 105 -12.44 -15.89 13.18
C PHE A 105 -11.51 -14.92 12.48
N HIS A 106 -11.53 -13.67 12.88
CA HIS A 106 -10.74 -12.60 12.24
C HIS A 106 -9.60 -12.10 13.12
N VAL A 107 -9.65 -12.38 14.43
CA VAL A 107 -8.67 -11.88 15.39
C VAL A 107 -7.97 -13.04 16.07
N HIS A 108 -6.67 -13.18 15.80
CA HIS A 108 -5.84 -14.27 16.33
C HIS A 108 -4.85 -13.77 17.35
N HIS A 109 -4.56 -14.60 18.35
CA HIS A 109 -3.61 -14.29 19.42
C HIS A 109 -2.39 -15.22 19.33
N LEU A 110 -1.22 -14.62 19.23
CA LEU A 110 0.06 -15.29 19.00
C LEU A 110 1.13 -14.71 19.93
N SER A 111 2.18 -15.47 20.15
CA SER A 111 3.37 -15.00 20.88
C SER A 111 4.63 -15.39 20.13
N LEU A 112 5.62 -14.48 20.14
CA LEU A 112 6.95 -14.81 19.63
C LEU A 112 7.63 -15.84 20.53
N PRO A 113 8.43 -16.76 19.94
CA PRO A 113 9.33 -17.58 20.73
C PRO A 113 10.41 -16.69 21.36
N LYS A 114 10.99 -17.14 22.48
CA LYS A 114 12.14 -16.43 23.06
C LYS A 114 13.34 -16.50 22.11
N PRO A 115 14.13 -15.42 21.98
CA PRO A 115 14.16 -14.21 22.82
C PRO A 115 13.13 -13.14 22.49
N GLY A 116 12.37 -13.21 21.37
CA GLY A 116 11.37 -12.20 20.98
C GLY A 116 12.03 -10.97 20.36
N ASP A 117 12.94 -11.19 19.44
CA ASP A 117 13.68 -10.15 18.72
C ASP A 117 13.00 -9.73 17.40
N TRP A 118 13.52 -8.69 16.76
CA TRP A 118 13.04 -8.16 15.49
C TRP A 118 13.02 -9.21 14.38
N ARG A 119 14.05 -10.01 14.25
CA ARG A 119 14.13 -11.06 13.23
C ARG A 119 13.01 -12.08 13.36
N GLN A 120 12.70 -12.51 14.60
CA GLN A 120 11.61 -13.45 14.87
C GLN A 120 10.25 -12.83 14.54
N LEU A 121 10.06 -11.53 14.84
CA LEU A 121 8.85 -10.79 14.45
C LEU A 121 8.71 -10.74 12.92
N CYS A 122 9.75 -10.38 12.20
CA CYS A 122 9.75 -10.35 10.72
C CYS A 122 9.44 -11.71 10.10
N ILE A 123 10.02 -12.79 10.63
CA ILE A 123 9.76 -14.16 10.16
C ILE A 123 8.30 -14.55 10.39
N LEU A 124 7.75 -14.27 11.59
CA LEU A 124 6.36 -14.58 11.90
C LEU A 124 5.40 -13.74 11.04
N ALA A 125 5.62 -12.42 10.97
CA ALA A 125 4.83 -11.51 10.15
C ALA A 125 4.81 -11.95 8.68
N SER A 126 5.98 -12.29 8.10
CA SER A 126 6.08 -12.77 6.72
C SER A 126 5.28 -14.04 6.48
N ARG A 127 5.33 -15.00 7.40
CA ARG A 127 4.59 -16.27 7.30
C ARG A 127 3.08 -16.07 7.37
N LEU A 128 2.61 -15.22 8.27
CA LEU A 128 1.20 -14.89 8.41
C LEU A 128 0.71 -14.09 7.19
N TYR A 129 1.51 -13.13 6.76
CA TYR A 129 1.20 -12.30 5.59
C TYR A 129 1.13 -13.12 4.28
N SER A 130 1.97 -14.14 4.12
CA SER A 130 2.00 -15.01 2.93
C SER A 130 0.72 -15.84 2.75
N ARG A 131 -0.09 -15.99 3.80
CA ARG A 131 -1.33 -16.78 3.74
C ARG A 131 -2.43 -15.95 3.07
N PRO A 132 -3.16 -16.48 2.07
CA PRO A 132 -4.32 -15.81 1.50
C PRO A 132 -5.42 -15.65 2.54
N LEU A 133 -6.30 -14.67 2.34
CA LEU A 133 -7.54 -14.52 3.10
C LEU A 133 -8.63 -15.44 2.55
N ASP A 134 -9.54 -15.88 3.41
CA ASP A 134 -10.75 -16.60 2.98
C ASP A 134 -11.74 -15.62 2.33
N LEU A 135 -11.92 -15.73 1.01
CA LEU A 135 -12.82 -14.87 0.25
C LEU A 135 -14.31 -15.12 0.57
N ASN A 136 -14.65 -16.16 1.35
CA ASN A 136 -16.01 -16.44 1.81
C ASN A 136 -16.36 -15.79 3.14
N ARG A 137 -15.46 -14.99 3.70
CA ARG A 137 -15.60 -14.21 4.92
C ARG A 137 -15.31 -12.74 4.66
N PRO A 138 -15.58 -11.82 5.60
CA PRO A 138 -15.07 -10.46 5.53
C PRO A 138 -13.56 -10.44 5.29
N LEU A 139 -13.11 -9.55 4.41
CA LEU A 139 -11.81 -9.62 3.75
C LEU A 139 -10.69 -8.99 4.59
N TRP A 140 -10.61 -9.34 5.86
CA TRP A 140 -9.59 -8.86 6.79
C TRP A 140 -9.21 -9.90 7.85
N GLU A 141 -8.04 -9.73 8.44
CA GLU A 141 -7.51 -10.53 9.55
C GLU A 141 -6.59 -9.68 10.41
N ILE A 142 -6.66 -9.81 11.72
CA ILE A 142 -5.78 -9.17 12.70
C ILE A 142 -5.09 -10.24 13.54
N ASN A 143 -3.76 -10.22 13.52
CA ASN A 143 -2.95 -11.09 14.36
C ASN A 143 -2.31 -10.25 15.47
N VAL A 144 -2.70 -10.48 16.70
CA VAL A 144 -2.13 -9.89 17.92
C VAL A 144 -0.90 -10.69 18.30
N ILE A 145 0.27 -10.08 18.29
CA ILE A 145 1.56 -10.75 18.52
C ILE A 145 2.18 -10.16 19.77
N GLU A 146 2.35 -10.99 20.80
CA GLU A 146 3.03 -10.63 22.05
C GLU A 146 4.47 -11.16 22.08
N GLY A 147 5.24 -10.75 23.09
CA GLY A 147 6.59 -11.26 23.33
C GLY A 147 7.69 -10.54 22.58
N LEU A 148 7.54 -9.22 22.33
CA LEU A 148 8.51 -8.37 21.63
C LEU A 148 9.63 -7.83 22.57
N ASP A 149 9.97 -8.59 23.63
CA ASP A 149 10.81 -8.09 24.72
C ASP A 149 12.26 -7.77 24.37
N LYS A 150 12.73 -8.23 23.22
CA LYS A 150 14.09 -8.01 22.70
C LYS A 150 14.14 -7.25 21.38
N VAL A 151 13.04 -6.61 20.99
CA VAL A 151 13.05 -5.65 19.89
C VAL A 151 13.64 -4.35 20.41
N GLU A 152 14.72 -3.90 19.79
CA GLU A 152 15.43 -2.68 20.22
C GLU A 152 14.53 -1.43 20.13
N GLY A 153 14.69 -0.57 21.12
CA GLY A 153 13.94 0.71 21.21
C GLY A 153 12.48 0.55 21.59
N LEU A 154 12.01 -0.66 21.95
CA LEU A 154 10.65 -0.89 22.45
C LEU A 154 10.64 -1.12 23.97
N PRO A 155 9.68 -0.54 24.71
CA PRO A 155 9.42 -0.89 26.09
C PRO A 155 9.05 -2.36 26.26
N LYS A 156 9.41 -2.94 27.41
CA LYS A 156 9.01 -4.31 27.76
C LYS A 156 7.49 -4.44 27.78
N GLY A 157 7.01 -5.55 27.25
CA GLY A 157 5.59 -5.84 27.17
C GLY A 157 4.91 -5.23 25.94
N SER A 158 5.64 -4.54 25.06
CA SER A 158 5.09 -4.10 23.78
C SER A 158 4.49 -5.26 23.00
N PHE A 159 3.45 -5.00 22.24
CA PHE A 159 2.82 -5.98 21.34
C PHE A 159 2.68 -5.41 19.93
N ALA A 160 2.49 -6.28 18.96
CA ALA A 160 2.25 -5.88 17.59
C ALA A 160 0.88 -6.35 17.09
N LEU A 161 0.29 -5.59 16.19
CA LEU A 161 -0.82 -6.02 15.36
C LEU A 161 -0.31 -6.20 13.93
N LEU A 162 -0.46 -7.39 13.38
CA LEU A 162 -0.36 -7.61 11.95
C LEU A 162 -1.78 -7.61 11.38
N ILE A 163 -2.14 -6.52 10.74
CA ILE A 163 -3.43 -6.33 10.08
C ILE A 163 -3.27 -6.75 8.62
N LYS A 164 -4.17 -7.57 8.12
CA LYS A 164 -4.23 -7.99 6.73
C LYS A 164 -5.58 -7.59 6.15
N LEU A 165 -5.56 -6.99 4.97
CA LEU A 165 -6.74 -6.57 4.23
C LEU A 165 -6.62 -7.04 2.78
N HIS A 166 -7.68 -7.56 2.21
CA HIS A 166 -7.69 -7.77 0.77
C HIS A 166 -7.76 -6.43 0.04
N HIS A 167 -7.03 -6.29 -1.05
CA HIS A 167 -6.94 -5.02 -1.78
C HIS A 167 -8.29 -4.48 -2.30
N ILE A 168 -9.28 -5.37 -2.48
CA ILE A 168 -10.67 -4.98 -2.83
C ILE A 168 -11.29 -4.00 -1.83
N VAL A 169 -10.95 -4.12 -0.53
CA VAL A 169 -11.49 -3.29 0.55
C VAL A 169 -10.48 -2.28 1.09
N ALA A 170 -9.25 -2.30 0.59
CA ALA A 170 -8.12 -1.53 1.08
C ALA A 170 -7.59 -0.57 0.01
N ASP A 171 -8.41 0.32 -0.51
CA ASP A 171 -7.91 1.47 -1.25
C ASP A 171 -7.18 2.45 -0.31
N GLY A 172 -6.42 3.40 -0.87
CA GLY A 172 -5.63 4.32 -0.05
C GLY A 172 -6.46 5.15 0.94
N ALA A 173 -7.71 5.48 0.61
CA ALA A 173 -8.63 6.18 1.50
C ALA A 173 -9.19 5.22 2.57
N SER A 174 -9.48 3.98 2.20
CA SER A 174 -9.96 2.94 3.11
C SER A 174 -8.93 2.55 4.16
N ALA A 175 -7.63 2.56 3.83
CA ALA A 175 -6.56 2.30 4.80
C ALA A 175 -6.52 3.37 5.90
N ILE A 176 -6.68 4.66 5.53
CA ILE A 176 -6.78 5.77 6.50
C ILE A 176 -8.07 5.64 7.31
N SER A 177 -9.19 5.30 6.68
CA SER A 177 -10.48 5.08 7.35
C SER A 177 -10.40 3.95 8.36
N LEU A 178 -9.72 2.84 8.01
CA LEU A 178 -9.46 1.73 8.93
C LEU A 178 -8.62 2.18 10.12
N LEU A 179 -7.50 2.87 9.88
CA LEU A 179 -6.67 3.40 10.97
C LEU A 179 -7.48 4.30 11.89
N THR A 180 -8.29 5.20 11.33
CA THR A 180 -9.17 6.08 12.11
C THR A 180 -10.24 5.30 12.89
N ALA A 181 -10.84 4.27 12.28
CA ALA A 181 -11.86 3.45 12.94
C ALA A 181 -11.29 2.61 14.09
N MET A 182 -10.08 2.09 13.92
CA MET A 182 -9.44 1.17 14.88
C MET A 182 -8.76 1.89 16.05
N HIS A 183 -8.41 3.18 15.91
CA HIS A 183 -7.61 3.92 16.90
C HIS A 183 -8.39 5.06 17.53
N ALA A 184 -7.98 5.41 18.75
CA ALA A 184 -8.35 6.64 19.42
C ALA A 184 -7.17 7.64 19.37
N MET A 185 -7.47 8.94 19.52
CA MET A 185 -6.45 9.98 19.61
C MET A 185 -5.95 10.22 21.04
N THR A 186 -6.52 9.50 22.00
CA THR A 186 -6.16 9.53 23.41
C THR A 186 -6.08 8.09 23.95
N ASP A 187 -5.49 7.91 25.11
CA ASP A 187 -5.41 6.64 25.84
C ASP A 187 -6.76 6.18 26.42
N SER A 188 -7.85 6.90 26.14
CA SER A 188 -9.19 6.58 26.62
C SER A 188 -9.67 5.23 26.07
N MET A 189 -10.23 4.42 26.98
CA MET A 189 -10.88 3.13 26.66
C MET A 189 -12.38 3.30 26.34
N ALA A 190 -12.88 4.52 26.28
CA ALA A 190 -14.30 4.74 25.97
C ALA A 190 -14.66 4.21 24.59
N PRO A 191 -15.76 3.44 24.45
CA PRO A 191 -16.23 3.02 23.15
C PRO A 191 -16.69 4.23 22.35
N PRO A 192 -16.61 4.18 21.02
CA PRO A 192 -17.19 5.21 20.17
C PRO A 192 -18.71 5.22 20.36
N THR A 193 -19.33 6.38 20.22
CA THR A 193 -20.79 6.49 20.32
C THR A 193 -21.43 5.62 19.22
N PRO A 194 -22.21 4.60 19.57
CA PRO A 194 -22.90 3.81 18.54
C PRO A 194 -23.88 4.70 17.77
N PRO A 195 -24.06 4.47 16.46
CA PRO A 195 -25.10 5.17 15.72
C PRO A 195 -26.46 4.89 16.35
N ALA A 196 -27.34 5.90 16.33
CA ALA A 196 -28.72 5.72 16.75
C ALA A 196 -29.29 4.47 16.03
N GLU A 197 -29.93 3.57 16.79
CA GLU A 197 -30.38 2.23 16.37
C GLU A 197 -31.03 2.23 14.99
N GLU A 198 -30.30 1.93 13.95
CA GLU A 198 -30.85 1.26 12.79
C GLU A 198 -30.63 -0.25 13.01
N THR A 199 -31.62 -0.91 13.58
CA THR A 199 -31.76 -2.37 13.60
C THR A 199 -31.95 -2.86 12.16
N ALA A 200 -30.91 -2.74 11.34
CA ALA A 200 -30.91 -3.38 10.05
C ALA A 200 -30.78 -4.88 10.28
N LYS A 201 -31.90 -5.59 10.11
CA LYS A 201 -31.90 -7.05 10.03
C LYS A 201 -30.88 -7.44 8.99
N SER A 202 -29.90 -8.27 9.40
CA SER A 202 -28.97 -8.91 8.46
C SER A 202 -29.81 -9.54 7.34
N SER A 203 -29.72 -8.97 6.14
CA SER A 203 -30.46 -9.50 4.99
C SER A 203 -29.77 -10.78 4.54
N ALA A 204 -30.55 -11.83 4.24
CA ALA A 204 -30.03 -13.06 3.68
C ALA A 204 -29.18 -12.74 2.43
N LEU A 205 -28.12 -13.51 2.23
CA LEU A 205 -27.28 -13.38 1.02
C LEU A 205 -28.13 -13.53 -0.25
N PRO A 206 -27.81 -12.81 -1.33
CA PRO A 206 -28.52 -12.91 -2.59
C PRO A 206 -28.41 -14.32 -3.16
N THR A 207 -29.48 -14.78 -3.80
CA THR A 207 -29.48 -16.06 -4.50
C THR A 207 -28.74 -15.95 -5.83
N ASP A 208 -28.18 -17.04 -6.31
CA ASP A 208 -27.48 -17.14 -7.62
C ASP A 208 -28.34 -16.62 -8.77
N SER A 209 -29.66 -16.96 -8.77
CA SER A 209 -30.61 -16.48 -9.78
C SER A 209 -30.76 -14.96 -9.75
N SER A 210 -30.82 -14.36 -8.57
CA SER A 210 -30.94 -12.90 -8.43
C SER A 210 -29.67 -12.18 -8.91
N LEU A 211 -28.48 -12.77 -8.68
CA LEU A 211 -27.21 -12.24 -9.15
C LEU A 211 -27.10 -12.34 -10.68
N LEU A 212 -27.48 -13.47 -11.27
CA LEU A 212 -27.51 -13.64 -12.72
C LEU A 212 -28.46 -12.62 -13.38
N MET A 213 -29.68 -12.46 -12.86
CA MET A 213 -30.61 -11.46 -13.40
C MET A 213 -30.06 -10.03 -13.35
N ARG A 214 -29.35 -9.66 -12.29
CA ARG A 214 -28.69 -8.34 -12.18
C ARG A 214 -27.54 -8.16 -13.17
N THR A 215 -26.93 -9.26 -13.63
CA THR A 215 -25.79 -9.25 -14.54
C THR A 215 -26.19 -9.15 -16.00
N VAL A 216 -27.40 -9.59 -16.37
CA VAL A 216 -27.88 -9.55 -17.76
C VAL A 216 -27.77 -8.18 -18.44
N PRO A 217 -28.19 -7.04 -17.83
CA PRO A 217 -28.04 -5.72 -18.45
C PRO A 217 -26.57 -5.35 -18.68
N ASP A 218 -25.67 -5.75 -17.78
CA ASP A 218 -24.24 -5.49 -17.91
C ASP A 218 -23.63 -6.28 -19.07
N LEU A 219 -24.00 -7.56 -19.22
CA LEU A 219 -23.56 -8.40 -20.34
C LEU A 219 -24.01 -7.82 -21.68
N MET A 220 -25.25 -7.35 -21.77
CA MET A 220 -25.78 -6.72 -22.99
C MET A 220 -25.04 -5.42 -23.33
N GLN A 221 -24.58 -4.67 -22.34
CA GLN A 221 -23.82 -3.42 -22.52
C GLN A 221 -22.32 -3.63 -22.68
N GLN A 222 -21.80 -4.85 -22.44
CA GLN A 222 -20.35 -5.12 -22.45
C GLN A 222 -19.66 -4.70 -23.76
N PRO A 223 -20.19 -4.99 -24.97
CA PRO A 223 -19.54 -4.56 -26.20
C PRO A 223 -19.38 -3.03 -26.30
N LEU A 224 -20.42 -2.28 -25.84
CA LEU A 224 -20.38 -0.84 -25.83
C LEU A 224 -19.39 -0.28 -24.79
N LYS A 225 -19.35 -0.91 -23.61
CA LYS A 225 -18.36 -0.57 -22.54
C LYS A 225 -16.94 -0.82 -23.04
N THR A 226 -16.67 -1.97 -23.67
CA THR A 226 -15.37 -2.29 -24.26
C THR A 226 -14.96 -1.28 -25.33
N ALA A 227 -15.86 -0.95 -26.27
CA ALA A 227 -15.58 0.06 -27.30
C ALA A 227 -15.29 1.44 -26.70
N LYS A 228 -16.04 1.86 -25.69
CA LYS A 228 -15.82 3.13 -24.97
C LYS A 228 -14.47 3.13 -24.24
N SER A 229 -14.11 2.05 -23.56
CA SER A 229 -12.81 1.90 -22.89
C SER A 229 -11.66 1.94 -23.88
N ALA A 230 -11.74 1.22 -25.01
CA ALA A 230 -10.74 1.24 -26.06
C ALA A 230 -10.56 2.65 -26.64
N PHE A 231 -11.66 3.36 -26.94
CA PHE A 231 -11.62 4.71 -27.43
C PHE A 231 -10.97 5.68 -26.43
N SER A 232 -11.30 5.56 -25.14
CA SER A 232 -10.74 6.37 -24.05
C SER A 232 -9.22 6.18 -23.94
N LEU A 233 -8.74 4.93 -23.99
CA LEU A 233 -7.30 4.61 -23.96
C LEU A 233 -6.56 5.20 -25.18
N ILE A 234 -7.09 5.02 -26.40
CA ILE A 234 -6.50 5.57 -27.62
C ILE A 234 -6.42 7.10 -27.54
N LYS A 235 -7.50 7.75 -27.11
CA LYS A 235 -7.54 9.22 -26.95
C LYS A 235 -6.54 9.70 -25.89
N GLY A 236 -6.39 8.95 -24.79
CA GLY A 236 -5.40 9.24 -23.75
C GLY A 236 -3.98 9.19 -24.29
N GLU A 237 -3.60 8.12 -24.99
CA GLU A 237 -2.26 7.96 -25.57
C GLU A 237 -1.97 9.01 -26.67
N MET A 238 -2.96 9.37 -27.49
CA MET A 238 -2.80 10.45 -28.48
C MET A 238 -2.55 11.80 -27.80
N LYS A 239 -3.27 12.12 -26.71
CA LYS A 239 -3.09 13.35 -25.93
C LYS A 239 -1.69 13.40 -25.32
N VAL A 240 -1.23 12.30 -24.71
CA VAL A 240 0.12 12.18 -24.15
C VAL A 240 1.18 12.35 -25.25
N GLY A 241 1.02 11.68 -26.39
CA GLY A 241 1.95 11.79 -27.52
C GLY A 241 2.08 13.21 -28.07
N LYS A 242 0.96 13.95 -28.18
CA LYS A 242 0.95 15.35 -28.62
C LYS A 242 1.64 16.26 -27.61
N SER A 243 1.24 16.21 -26.34
CA SER A 243 1.80 17.06 -25.27
C SER A 243 3.30 16.79 -25.03
N ARG A 244 3.76 15.56 -25.19
CA ARG A 244 5.20 15.22 -25.09
C ARG A 244 6.01 15.93 -26.18
N ARG A 245 5.52 15.97 -27.43
CA ARG A 245 6.19 16.65 -28.52
C ARG A 245 6.25 18.16 -28.32
N GLU A 246 5.16 18.74 -27.78
CA GLU A 246 5.05 20.19 -27.55
C GLU A 246 5.85 20.65 -26.32
N SER A 247 5.97 19.84 -25.26
CA SER A 247 6.57 20.24 -23.96
C SER A 247 7.93 19.60 -23.71
N ASN A 248 8.50 18.88 -24.68
CA ASN A 248 9.79 18.16 -24.55
C ASN A 248 9.91 17.28 -23.27
N ILE A 249 8.80 16.66 -22.85
CA ILE A 249 8.76 15.80 -21.66
C ILE A 249 9.37 14.44 -22.00
N ALA A 250 10.29 13.95 -21.16
CA ALA A 250 10.91 12.64 -21.31
C ALA A 250 9.87 11.50 -21.35
N SER A 251 10.15 10.44 -22.09
CA SER A 251 9.30 9.24 -22.09
C SER A 251 9.40 8.50 -20.75
N ALA A 252 8.34 7.73 -20.43
CA ALA A 252 8.43 6.79 -19.32
C ALA A 252 9.67 5.88 -19.50
N PRO A 253 10.44 5.64 -18.45
CA PRO A 253 11.65 4.81 -18.54
C PRO A 253 11.29 3.36 -18.86
N ASN A 254 12.15 2.68 -19.60
CA ASN A 254 12.06 1.22 -19.79
C ASN A 254 12.72 0.51 -18.61
N ALA A 255 12.01 -0.41 -17.97
CA ALA A 255 12.59 -1.20 -16.90
C ALA A 255 13.54 -2.28 -17.47
N PRO A 256 14.79 -2.38 -16.98
CA PRO A 256 15.67 -3.49 -17.33
C PRO A 256 15.18 -4.79 -16.68
N GLN A 257 15.55 -5.93 -17.26
CA GLN A 257 15.32 -7.23 -16.62
C GLN A 257 16.29 -7.38 -15.44
N THR A 258 15.76 -7.72 -14.27
CA THR A 258 16.56 -7.95 -13.05
C THR A 258 16.16 -9.25 -12.37
N ILE A 259 16.88 -9.60 -11.28
CA ILE A 259 16.53 -10.76 -10.44
C ILE A 259 15.14 -10.64 -9.82
N PHE A 260 14.58 -9.44 -9.70
CA PHE A 260 13.25 -9.17 -9.13
C PHE A 260 12.10 -9.37 -10.13
N ASN A 261 12.40 -9.54 -11.42
CA ASN A 261 11.40 -9.65 -12.48
C ASN A 261 11.14 -11.11 -12.91
N LYS A 262 11.10 -12.01 -11.95
CA LYS A 262 10.81 -13.44 -12.17
C LYS A 262 9.41 -13.78 -11.69
N GLU A 263 9.00 -15.03 -11.91
CA GLU A 263 7.82 -15.59 -11.28
C GLU A 263 8.02 -15.67 -9.77
N VAL A 264 7.03 -15.16 -8.98
CA VAL A 264 7.14 -15.16 -7.52
C VAL A 264 6.69 -16.49 -6.93
N SER A 265 7.36 -16.96 -5.88
CA SER A 265 6.90 -18.09 -5.06
C SER A 265 5.81 -17.62 -4.08
N PRO A 266 5.09 -18.55 -3.41
CA PRO A 266 4.11 -18.15 -2.38
C PRO A 266 4.76 -17.59 -1.10
N TYR A 267 6.08 -17.65 -0.99
CA TYR A 267 6.78 -17.26 0.23
C TYR A 267 7.24 -15.82 0.17
N ARG A 268 6.90 -15.05 1.22
CA ARG A 268 7.32 -13.66 1.40
C ARG A 268 8.38 -13.57 2.48
N VAL A 269 9.21 -12.56 2.35
CA VAL A 269 10.10 -12.05 3.40
C VAL A 269 9.79 -10.58 3.62
N PHE A 270 10.10 -10.12 4.82
CA PHE A 270 9.85 -8.76 5.25
C PHE A 270 10.99 -8.29 6.14
N ASP A 271 11.39 -7.05 5.98
CA ASP A 271 12.22 -6.31 6.93
C ASP A 271 11.91 -4.80 6.80
N ALA A 272 12.38 -3.99 7.76
CA ALA A 272 12.17 -2.56 7.75
C ALA A 272 13.29 -1.82 8.48
N CYS A 273 13.46 -0.54 8.10
CA CYS A 273 14.37 0.40 8.75
C CYS A 273 13.58 1.60 9.24
N ASP A 274 13.87 2.05 10.46
CA ASP A 274 13.33 3.27 11.05
C ASP A 274 14.34 4.41 10.94
N PHE A 275 13.85 5.60 10.65
CA PHE A 275 14.61 6.83 10.47
C PHE A 275 13.87 8.00 11.11
N GLN A 276 14.59 9.09 11.39
CA GLN A 276 13.98 10.33 11.83
C GLN A 276 13.56 11.17 10.61
N LEU A 277 12.36 11.71 10.62
CA LEU A 277 11.87 12.63 9.58
C LEU A 277 12.78 13.86 9.42
N GLU A 278 13.38 14.33 10.51
CA GLU A 278 14.31 15.48 10.46
C GLU A 278 15.57 15.15 9.66
N ASP A 279 16.06 13.90 9.70
CA ASP A 279 17.20 13.51 8.89
C ASP A 279 16.85 13.48 7.39
N PHE A 280 15.64 13.05 7.00
CA PHE A 280 15.15 13.22 5.63
C PHE A 280 15.08 14.70 5.22
N LYS A 281 14.68 15.59 6.13
CA LYS A 281 14.66 17.02 5.87
C LYS A 281 16.07 17.60 5.76
N ARG A 282 17.04 17.07 6.52
CA ARG A 282 18.47 17.44 6.39
C ARG A 282 19.00 17.07 5.01
N ILE A 283 18.79 15.82 4.59
CA ILE A 283 19.19 15.35 3.26
C ILE A 283 18.53 16.18 2.16
N LYS A 284 17.25 16.51 2.31
CA LYS A 284 16.55 17.38 1.35
C LYS A 284 17.24 18.74 1.19
N ARG A 285 17.94 19.27 2.21
CA ARG A 285 18.65 20.58 2.13
C ARG A 285 19.82 20.53 1.15
N LEU A 286 20.43 19.35 0.87
CA LEU A 286 21.44 19.17 -0.17
C LEU A 286 20.92 19.55 -1.56
N LEU A 287 19.60 19.40 -1.79
CA LEU A 287 18.91 19.80 -3.01
C LEU A 287 17.56 20.41 -2.65
N PRO A 288 17.48 21.74 -2.38
CA PRO A 288 16.27 22.39 -1.83
C PRO A 288 15.00 22.20 -2.65
N VAL A 289 15.13 22.00 -3.96
CA VAL A 289 14.00 21.74 -4.88
C VAL A 289 13.46 20.30 -4.76
N ALA A 290 14.20 19.38 -4.14
CA ALA A 290 13.73 18.01 -3.90
C ALA A 290 12.65 17.99 -2.82
N SER A 291 11.82 16.96 -2.83
CA SER A 291 10.87 16.64 -1.75
C SER A 291 11.43 15.51 -0.88
N VAL A 292 10.84 15.32 0.31
CA VAL A 292 11.14 14.15 1.17
C VAL A 292 10.90 12.84 0.41
N ASN A 293 9.88 12.80 -0.46
CA ASN A 293 9.63 11.65 -1.30
C ASN A 293 10.76 11.37 -2.32
N ASP A 294 11.36 12.43 -2.91
CA ASP A 294 12.49 12.26 -3.83
C ASP A 294 13.71 11.70 -3.09
N VAL A 295 13.95 12.12 -1.84
CA VAL A 295 15.00 11.55 -0.98
C VAL A 295 14.72 10.06 -0.69
N ALA A 296 13.50 9.71 -0.33
CA ALA A 296 13.13 8.32 -0.05
C ALA A 296 13.29 7.42 -1.30
N LEU A 297 12.93 7.92 -2.49
CA LEU A 297 13.18 7.23 -3.77
C LEU A 297 14.68 7.07 -4.03
N ALA A 298 15.49 8.06 -3.68
CA ALA A 298 16.93 8.02 -3.87
C ALA A 298 17.59 6.99 -2.92
N VAL A 299 17.11 6.89 -1.68
CA VAL A 299 17.52 5.85 -0.73
C VAL A 299 17.16 4.46 -1.26
N CYS A 300 15.91 4.25 -1.74
CA CYS A 300 15.51 2.98 -2.35
C CYS A 300 16.38 2.64 -3.58
N GLY A 301 16.69 3.63 -4.43
CA GLY A 301 17.55 3.45 -5.60
C GLY A 301 18.97 3.03 -5.24
N GLY A 302 19.57 3.65 -4.22
CA GLY A 302 20.88 3.28 -3.68
C GLY A 302 20.89 1.89 -3.04
N ALA A 303 19.85 1.55 -2.30
CA ALA A 303 19.68 0.22 -1.71
C ALA A 303 19.61 -0.88 -2.78
N MET A 304 18.79 -0.69 -3.82
CA MET A 304 18.71 -1.62 -4.94
C MET A 304 20.04 -1.75 -5.67
N ARG A 305 20.77 -0.62 -5.89
CA ARG A 305 22.10 -0.64 -6.47
C ARG A 305 23.04 -1.51 -5.65
N ARG A 306 23.15 -1.27 -4.33
CA ARG A 306 24.03 -2.02 -3.43
C ARG A 306 23.71 -3.51 -3.45
N TYR A 307 22.43 -3.86 -3.33
CA TYR A 307 21.99 -5.24 -3.36
C TYR A 307 22.27 -5.94 -4.69
N LEU A 308 22.02 -5.27 -5.83
CA LEU A 308 22.30 -5.84 -7.16
C LEU A 308 23.80 -5.98 -7.44
N ILE A 309 24.63 -5.05 -6.96
CA ILE A 309 26.10 -5.17 -7.01
C ILE A 309 26.56 -6.40 -6.22
N SER A 310 26.08 -6.60 -4.99
CA SER A 310 26.46 -7.75 -4.16
C SER A 310 26.09 -9.11 -4.79
N ARG A 311 25.22 -9.10 -5.80
CA ARG A 311 24.79 -10.29 -6.56
C ARG A 311 25.37 -10.37 -7.97
N ASP A 312 26.27 -9.46 -8.35
CA ASP A 312 26.82 -9.34 -9.71
C ASP A 312 25.74 -9.24 -10.80
N THR A 313 24.62 -8.57 -10.48
CA THR A 313 23.43 -8.48 -11.37
C THR A 313 22.94 -7.04 -11.60
N LEU A 314 23.79 -6.04 -11.32
CA LEU A 314 23.42 -4.66 -11.58
C LEU A 314 23.31 -4.41 -13.09
N PRO A 315 22.14 -4.01 -13.60
CA PRO A 315 21.99 -3.69 -15.02
C PRO A 315 22.69 -2.37 -15.38
N ASN A 316 23.06 -2.21 -16.66
CA ASN A 316 23.62 -0.95 -17.18
C ASN A 316 22.59 0.20 -17.25
N GLN A 317 21.31 -0.11 -17.11
CA GLN A 317 20.21 0.86 -17.07
C GLN A 317 19.67 0.97 -15.66
N SER A 318 19.17 2.15 -15.33
CA SER A 318 18.54 2.38 -14.04
C SER A 318 17.33 1.46 -13.82
N VAL A 319 17.19 0.87 -12.64
CA VAL A 319 15.96 0.20 -12.22
C VAL A 319 14.83 1.22 -12.14
N VAL A 320 13.61 0.76 -12.44
CA VAL A 320 12.42 1.60 -12.51
C VAL A 320 11.47 1.24 -11.39
N ALA A 321 11.04 2.25 -10.64
CA ALA A 321 9.96 2.14 -9.68
C ALA A 321 8.65 2.62 -10.29
N MET A 322 7.57 1.92 -9.98
CA MET A 322 6.21 2.43 -10.11
C MET A 322 5.76 3.01 -8.77
N CYS A 323 5.34 4.26 -8.78
CA CYS A 323 4.98 5.01 -7.58
C CYS A 323 3.53 5.48 -7.70
N PRO A 324 2.61 4.96 -6.87
CA PRO A 324 1.25 5.47 -6.79
C PRO A 324 1.27 6.94 -6.34
N ILE A 325 0.53 7.79 -7.04
CA ILE A 325 0.34 9.19 -6.68
C ILE A 325 -1.14 9.52 -6.58
N ASN A 326 -1.49 10.31 -5.58
CA ASN A 326 -2.85 10.81 -5.42
C ASN A 326 -3.00 12.10 -6.26
N VAL A 327 -3.74 12.02 -7.36
CA VAL A 327 -4.00 13.17 -8.25
C VAL A 327 -5.37 13.76 -7.91
N ARG A 328 -5.54 14.29 -6.70
CA ARG A 328 -6.78 15.00 -6.36
C ARG A 328 -6.86 16.30 -7.16
N LYS A 329 -7.85 16.41 -8.04
CA LYS A 329 -8.22 17.70 -8.62
C LYS A 329 -8.75 18.60 -7.50
N ALA A 330 -8.30 19.85 -7.47
CA ALA A 330 -8.78 20.92 -6.59
C ALA A 330 -10.24 21.36 -6.89
N SER A 331 -11.04 20.55 -7.58
CA SER A 331 -12.44 20.80 -7.85
C SER A 331 -13.27 20.02 -6.81
N GLY A 332 -13.82 20.74 -5.84
CA GLY A 332 -14.60 20.24 -4.70
C GLY A 332 -15.88 19.49 -5.07
N GLY A 333 -15.74 18.33 -5.66
CA GLY A 333 -16.80 17.35 -5.86
C GLY A 333 -16.44 16.09 -5.11
N VAL A 334 -17.29 15.73 -4.15
CA VAL A 334 -17.24 14.45 -3.43
C VAL A 334 -17.68 13.36 -4.41
N GLU A 335 -16.75 12.81 -5.19
CA GLU A 335 -16.95 11.54 -5.87
C GLU A 335 -16.04 10.50 -5.21
N SER A 336 -16.66 9.57 -4.49
CA SER A 336 -16.00 8.41 -3.91
C SER A 336 -15.51 7.49 -5.04
N GLY A 337 -14.22 7.47 -5.26
CA GLY A 337 -13.56 6.56 -6.21
C GLY A 337 -12.05 6.70 -6.07
N ASN A 338 -11.36 5.56 -6.16
CA ASN A 338 -9.91 5.47 -6.09
C ASN A 338 -9.29 6.19 -7.29
N GLN A 339 -8.93 7.47 -7.14
CA GLN A 339 -8.19 8.24 -8.15
C GLN A 339 -6.69 8.12 -7.88
N ILE A 340 -6.16 6.91 -8.07
CA ILE A 340 -4.73 6.64 -8.01
C ILE A 340 -4.20 6.64 -9.44
N SER A 341 -3.28 7.53 -9.72
CA SER A 341 -2.47 7.50 -10.93
C SER A 341 -1.07 6.98 -10.58
N ASP A 342 -0.45 6.28 -11.50
CA ASP A 342 0.89 5.75 -11.30
C ASP A 342 1.92 6.56 -12.08
N MET A 343 3.04 6.86 -11.44
CA MET A 343 4.20 7.43 -12.12
C MET A 343 5.35 6.41 -12.15
N SER A 344 5.99 6.27 -13.31
CA SER A 344 7.19 5.45 -13.48
C SER A 344 8.43 6.33 -13.35
N VAL A 345 9.32 5.98 -12.42
CA VAL A 345 10.54 6.75 -12.11
C VAL A 345 11.77 5.84 -12.15
N ALA A 346 12.77 6.19 -12.94
CA ALA A 346 14.07 5.52 -12.90
C ALA A 346 14.86 6.00 -11.67
N LEU A 347 15.21 5.04 -10.79
CA LEU A 347 15.74 5.29 -9.44
C LEU A 347 17.24 5.63 -9.37
N GLY A 348 17.92 5.80 -10.51
CA GLY A 348 19.34 6.15 -10.53
C GLY A 348 20.27 5.05 -10.01
N SER A 349 19.86 3.77 -10.06
CA SER A 349 20.72 2.66 -9.64
C SER A 349 21.98 2.50 -10.49
N ASP A 350 22.02 3.06 -11.67
CA ASP A 350 23.17 3.20 -12.58
C ASP A 350 24.12 4.34 -12.18
N ILE A 351 23.70 5.26 -11.31
CA ILE A 351 24.47 6.42 -10.87
C ILE A 351 25.12 6.08 -9.51
N GLU A 352 26.44 6.16 -9.44
CA GLU A 352 27.22 5.86 -8.24
C GLU A 352 27.13 6.98 -7.20
N ASP A 353 27.37 8.24 -7.65
CA ASP A 353 27.31 9.41 -6.78
C ASP A 353 25.91 9.66 -6.23
N PRO A 354 25.71 9.74 -4.90
CA PRO A 354 24.40 9.89 -4.31
C PRO A 354 23.74 11.24 -4.60
N LEU A 355 24.52 12.34 -4.69
CA LEU A 355 23.96 13.65 -4.96
C LEU A 355 23.47 13.74 -6.43
N GLN A 356 24.24 13.23 -7.39
CA GLN A 356 23.83 13.14 -8.79
C GLN A 356 22.60 12.21 -8.93
N ARG A 357 22.54 11.12 -8.16
CA ARG A 357 21.38 10.23 -8.10
C ARG A 357 20.13 10.98 -7.65
N LEU A 358 20.21 11.76 -6.56
CA LEU A 358 19.10 12.58 -6.06
C LEU A 358 18.65 13.64 -7.09
N GLN A 359 19.59 14.33 -7.74
CA GLN A 359 19.30 15.30 -8.80
C GLN A 359 18.58 14.64 -9.98
N ALA A 360 19.06 13.50 -10.46
CA ALA A 360 18.44 12.75 -11.54
C ALA A 360 17.02 12.28 -11.19
N ILE A 361 16.81 11.80 -9.96
CA ILE A 361 15.49 11.38 -9.48
C ILE A 361 14.55 12.58 -9.43
N LYS A 362 14.98 13.73 -8.91
CA LYS A 362 14.16 14.95 -8.87
C LYS A 362 13.67 15.35 -10.26
N MET A 363 14.54 15.38 -11.24
CA MET A 363 14.16 15.69 -12.63
C MET A 363 13.16 14.66 -13.17
N ARG A 364 13.42 13.38 -12.95
CA ARG A 364 12.58 12.27 -13.43
C ARG A 364 11.21 12.26 -12.76
N THR A 365 11.11 12.58 -11.46
CA THR A 365 9.83 12.67 -10.75
C THR A 365 8.98 13.85 -11.22
N ASP A 366 9.59 14.99 -11.54
CA ASP A 366 8.87 16.14 -12.10
C ASP A 366 8.29 15.82 -13.48
N ASP A 367 9.05 15.17 -14.35
CA ASP A 367 8.56 14.75 -15.66
C ASP A 367 7.49 13.66 -15.55
N ALA A 368 7.68 12.68 -14.65
CA ALA A 368 6.70 11.62 -14.40
C ALA A 368 5.36 12.18 -13.88
N LYS A 369 5.37 13.18 -13.00
CA LYS A 369 4.16 13.87 -12.52
C LYS A 369 3.44 14.61 -13.65
N LYS A 370 4.19 15.29 -14.55
CA LYS A 370 3.60 15.93 -15.73
C LYS A 370 2.95 14.90 -16.65
N LEU A 371 3.62 13.76 -16.91
CA LEU A 371 3.08 12.67 -17.73
C LEU A 371 1.80 12.06 -17.09
N ALA A 372 1.81 11.80 -15.78
CA ALA A 372 0.65 11.27 -15.08
C ALA A 372 -0.54 12.23 -15.17
N ALA A 373 -0.32 13.53 -14.97
CA ALA A 373 -1.37 14.54 -15.10
C ALA A 373 -1.97 14.63 -16.53
N LEU A 374 -1.19 14.29 -17.57
CA LEU A 374 -1.66 14.25 -18.95
C LEU A 374 -2.47 12.99 -19.27
N ARG A 375 -2.11 11.84 -18.68
CA ARG A 375 -2.77 10.55 -18.92
C ARG A 375 -4.19 10.49 -18.35
N GLY A 376 -4.43 11.13 -17.19
CA GLY A 376 -5.70 11.03 -16.46
C GLY A 376 -5.73 9.80 -15.55
N ASP A 377 -6.80 9.70 -14.74
CA ASP A 377 -6.83 8.82 -13.57
C ASP A 377 -7.39 7.40 -13.84
N ASP A 378 -7.90 7.12 -15.07
CA ASP A 378 -8.76 5.94 -15.31
C ASP A 378 -8.10 4.84 -16.17
N ILE A 379 -6.76 4.82 -16.32
CA ILE A 379 -6.11 3.86 -17.24
C ILE A 379 -6.36 2.41 -16.81
N LEU A 380 -6.20 2.11 -15.53
CA LEU A 380 -6.41 0.75 -15.02
C LEU A 380 -7.87 0.32 -15.16
N GLU A 381 -8.81 1.22 -14.82
CA GLU A 381 -10.25 1.00 -14.96
C GLU A 381 -10.63 0.70 -16.43
N HIS A 382 -10.08 1.46 -17.37
CA HIS A 382 -10.32 1.26 -18.78
C HIS A 382 -9.63 0.00 -19.32
N THR A 383 -8.41 -0.30 -18.86
CA THR A 383 -7.67 -1.50 -19.30
C THR A 383 -8.38 -2.78 -18.86
N VAL A 384 -8.80 -2.85 -17.60
CA VAL A 384 -9.57 -3.99 -17.09
C VAL A 384 -10.95 -4.05 -17.76
N GLY A 385 -11.58 -2.90 -18.01
CA GLY A 385 -12.87 -2.79 -18.70
C GLY A 385 -12.88 -3.24 -20.17
N LEU A 386 -11.70 -3.46 -20.79
CA LEU A 386 -11.61 -4.05 -22.13
C LEU A 386 -12.07 -5.51 -22.16
N PHE A 387 -11.94 -6.22 -21.06
CA PHE A 387 -12.25 -7.65 -20.96
C PHE A 387 -13.58 -7.86 -20.25
N SER A 388 -14.33 -8.88 -20.66
CA SER A 388 -15.44 -9.33 -19.83
C SER A 388 -14.91 -9.96 -18.53
N PRO A 389 -15.66 -9.91 -17.42
CA PRO A 389 -15.25 -10.52 -16.15
C PRO A 389 -14.80 -11.97 -16.29
N ALA A 390 -15.55 -12.78 -17.05
CA ALA A 390 -15.22 -14.19 -17.29
C ALA A 390 -13.89 -14.37 -18.04
N VAL A 391 -13.61 -13.53 -19.06
CA VAL A 391 -12.34 -13.58 -19.82
C VAL A 391 -11.18 -13.13 -18.95
N ALA A 392 -11.34 -12.06 -18.18
CA ALA A 392 -10.31 -11.58 -17.26
C ALA A 392 -10.00 -12.63 -16.18
N SER A 393 -11.02 -13.22 -15.56
CA SER A 393 -10.89 -14.30 -14.58
C SER A 393 -10.14 -15.50 -15.15
N TRP A 394 -10.52 -15.96 -16.35
CA TRP A 394 -9.85 -17.07 -17.02
C TRP A 394 -8.37 -16.76 -17.32
N PHE A 395 -8.08 -15.57 -17.86
CA PHE A 395 -6.73 -15.18 -18.23
C PHE A 395 -5.79 -15.13 -17.00
N PHE A 396 -6.18 -14.43 -15.95
CA PHE A 396 -5.35 -14.27 -14.74
C PHE A 396 -5.19 -15.57 -13.94
N ARG A 397 -6.13 -16.52 -14.06
CA ARG A 397 -6.10 -17.80 -13.34
C ARG A 397 -5.58 -18.97 -14.18
N SER A 398 -5.41 -18.78 -15.49
CA SER A 398 -4.87 -19.84 -16.35
C SER A 398 -3.34 -19.87 -16.29
N ALA A 399 -2.78 -21.08 -16.41
CA ALA A 399 -1.34 -21.27 -16.49
C ALA A 399 -0.73 -20.58 -17.73
N GLU A 400 -1.48 -20.51 -18.82
CA GLU A 400 -1.08 -19.86 -20.07
C GLU A 400 -1.00 -18.34 -19.90
N GLY A 401 -1.99 -17.72 -19.26
CA GLY A 401 -2.00 -16.29 -18.95
C GLY A 401 -0.83 -15.90 -18.06
N MET A 402 -0.54 -16.69 -17.01
CA MET A 402 0.61 -16.45 -16.13
C MET A 402 1.94 -16.59 -16.86
N LYS A 403 2.10 -17.62 -17.71
CA LYS A 403 3.31 -17.79 -18.55
C LYS A 403 3.48 -16.66 -19.56
N TRP A 404 2.39 -16.07 -20.03
CA TRP A 404 2.46 -14.94 -20.95
C TRP A 404 2.96 -13.69 -20.23
N ILE A 405 2.44 -13.40 -19.03
CA ILE A 405 2.86 -12.27 -18.20
C ILE A 405 4.36 -12.33 -17.91
N SER A 406 4.89 -13.51 -17.58
CA SER A 406 6.33 -13.69 -17.28
C SER A 406 7.27 -13.47 -18.49
N LYS A 407 6.75 -13.51 -19.73
CA LYS A 407 7.51 -13.26 -20.96
C LYS A 407 7.48 -11.81 -21.44
N VAL A 408 6.58 -11.00 -20.92
CA VAL A 408 6.50 -9.57 -21.26
C VAL A 408 7.66 -8.82 -20.61
N LYS A 409 8.20 -7.83 -21.30
CA LYS A 409 9.21 -6.94 -20.71
C LYS A 409 8.65 -6.29 -19.46
N PRO A 410 9.44 -6.20 -18.38
CA PRO A 410 8.96 -5.62 -17.13
C PRO A 410 8.56 -4.15 -17.33
N VAL A 411 7.43 -3.77 -16.76
CA VAL A 411 6.98 -2.38 -16.72
C VAL A 411 7.73 -1.61 -15.65
N CYS A 412 8.06 -2.29 -14.55
CA CYS A 412 8.86 -1.78 -13.43
C CYS A 412 9.66 -2.91 -12.79
N ASN A 413 10.63 -2.56 -11.96
CA ASN A 413 11.41 -3.50 -11.17
C ASN A 413 10.93 -3.59 -9.73
N THR A 414 10.28 -2.54 -9.25
CA THR A 414 9.72 -2.43 -7.91
C THR A 414 8.54 -1.47 -7.88
N PHE A 415 7.71 -1.58 -6.87
CA PHE A 415 6.81 -0.49 -6.46
C PHE A 415 7.42 0.24 -5.27
N VAL A 416 7.24 1.56 -5.24
CA VAL A 416 7.57 2.38 -4.08
C VAL A 416 6.32 3.18 -3.71
N SER A 417 5.64 2.75 -2.67
CA SER A 417 4.43 3.42 -2.16
C SER A 417 4.79 4.29 -0.97
N ASN A 418 4.43 5.56 -1.02
CA ASN A 418 4.57 6.47 0.11
C ASN A 418 3.18 6.77 0.68
N VAL A 419 2.90 6.20 1.84
CA VAL A 419 1.68 6.47 2.60
C VAL A 419 1.98 7.60 3.57
N PRO A 420 1.29 8.75 3.48
CA PRO A 420 1.52 9.86 4.38
C PRO A 420 1.46 9.42 5.84
N GLY A 421 2.45 9.81 6.62
CA GLY A 421 2.50 9.50 8.04
C GLY A 421 1.40 10.22 8.82
N VAL A 422 1.04 9.67 9.97
CA VAL A 422 0.09 10.29 10.90
C VAL A 422 0.87 11.22 11.84
N PRO A 423 0.54 12.53 11.89
CA PRO A 423 1.34 13.51 12.63
C PRO A 423 1.01 13.59 14.14
N PHE A 424 0.14 12.74 14.64
CA PHE A 424 -0.33 12.72 16.03
C PHE A 424 -0.27 11.31 16.63
N ASP A 425 -0.46 11.24 17.95
CA ASP A 425 -0.51 9.96 18.66
C ASP A 425 -1.76 9.18 18.28
N LEU A 426 -1.59 7.89 18.08
CA LEU A 426 -2.66 6.93 17.91
C LEU A 426 -2.60 5.88 19.02
N TYR A 427 -3.77 5.55 19.55
CA TYR A 427 -3.92 4.59 20.65
C TYR A 427 -4.85 3.46 20.22
N PHE A 428 -4.43 2.25 20.51
CA PHE A 428 -5.23 1.05 20.35
C PHE A 428 -5.40 0.37 21.70
N CYS A 429 -6.62 0.24 22.18
CA CYS A 429 -6.88 -0.32 23.51
C CYS A 429 -6.08 0.40 24.63
N GLY A 430 -5.90 1.74 24.51
CA GLY A 430 -5.13 2.55 25.45
C GLY A 430 -3.59 2.43 25.31
N ALA A 431 -3.08 1.56 24.45
CA ALA A 431 -1.66 1.44 24.14
C ALA A 431 -1.27 2.37 22.99
N GLN A 432 -0.18 3.09 23.15
CA GLN A 432 0.31 4.08 22.18
C GLN A 432 1.05 3.41 21.03
N MET A 433 0.72 3.74 19.78
CA MET A 433 1.44 3.28 18.61
C MET A 433 2.84 3.91 18.56
N GLN A 434 3.86 3.05 18.48
CA GLN A 434 5.27 3.44 18.42
C GLN A 434 5.85 3.35 17.00
N ARG A 435 5.46 2.32 16.24
CA ARG A 435 5.98 2.06 14.91
C ARG A 435 4.87 1.57 13.98
N SER A 436 5.00 1.91 12.70
CA SER A 436 4.07 1.52 11.64
C SER A 436 4.84 1.12 10.40
N TYR A 437 4.60 -0.10 9.91
CA TYR A 437 5.19 -0.64 8.71
C TYR A 437 4.08 -1.16 7.79
N ALA A 438 4.26 -1.00 6.49
CA ALA A 438 3.32 -1.56 5.52
C ALA A 438 3.93 -2.73 4.76
N MET A 439 3.08 -3.67 4.40
CA MET A 439 3.38 -4.81 3.54
C MET A 439 2.43 -4.79 2.34
N ALA A 440 2.94 -5.13 1.17
CA ALA A 440 2.17 -5.02 -0.05
C ALA A 440 2.21 -6.28 -0.91
N PRO A 441 1.19 -6.52 -1.76
CA PRO A 441 1.13 -7.70 -2.60
C PRO A 441 2.26 -7.70 -3.63
N LEU A 442 2.74 -8.89 -3.96
CA LEU A 442 3.71 -9.13 -5.02
C LEU A 442 3.05 -9.94 -6.14
N GLY A 443 3.46 -9.66 -7.36
CA GLY A 443 3.02 -10.39 -8.55
C GLY A 443 4.18 -10.86 -9.41
N ASP A 444 3.89 -11.68 -10.40
CA ASP A 444 4.88 -12.11 -11.37
C ASP A 444 5.48 -10.93 -12.11
N GLY A 445 6.80 -10.93 -12.25
CA GLY A 445 7.54 -9.80 -12.80
C GLY A 445 7.79 -8.66 -11.80
N MET A 446 7.32 -8.77 -10.53
CA MET A 446 7.49 -7.77 -9.48
C MET A 446 7.69 -8.44 -8.11
N GLY A 447 8.90 -8.90 -7.86
CA GLY A 447 9.28 -9.68 -6.68
C GLY A 447 9.73 -8.88 -5.47
N ILE A 448 9.72 -7.54 -5.53
CA ILE A 448 10.09 -6.65 -4.42
C ILE A 448 9.21 -5.40 -4.40
N PHE A 449 8.84 -4.95 -3.20
CA PHE A 449 8.03 -3.78 -2.95
C PHE A 449 8.59 -2.99 -1.77
N HIS A 450 8.65 -1.66 -1.91
CA HIS A 450 9.04 -0.75 -0.83
C HIS A 450 7.83 0.05 -0.39
N ALA A 451 7.57 0.07 0.90
CA ALA A 451 6.57 0.96 1.48
C ALA A 451 7.23 1.95 2.44
N ILE A 452 6.89 3.21 2.26
CA ILE A 452 7.32 4.31 3.12
C ILE A 452 6.11 4.69 3.96
N THR A 453 6.26 4.61 5.26
CA THR A 453 5.21 4.98 6.22
C THR A 453 5.80 5.87 7.30
N GLY A 454 4.96 6.44 8.16
CA GLY A 454 5.46 7.23 9.27
C GLY A 454 4.43 7.39 10.36
N ILE A 455 4.93 7.64 11.56
CA ILE A 455 4.14 8.10 12.69
C ILE A 455 4.91 9.19 13.40
N LYS A 456 4.29 10.37 13.55
CA LYS A 456 4.93 11.58 14.10
C LYS A 456 6.24 11.90 13.35
N GLU A 457 7.33 11.89 14.08
CA GLU A 457 8.66 12.22 13.58
C GLU A 457 9.45 10.98 13.07
N ASN A 458 8.88 9.79 13.24
CA ASN A 458 9.48 8.56 12.74
C ASN A 458 8.99 8.27 11.34
N MET A 459 9.92 7.99 10.43
CA MET A 459 9.67 7.44 9.10
C MET A 459 10.26 6.03 9.03
N SER A 460 9.57 5.14 8.32
CA SER A 460 10.08 3.80 8.05
C SER A 460 10.05 3.49 6.57
N ILE A 461 11.08 2.78 6.12
CA ILE A 461 11.12 2.13 4.81
C ILE A 461 11.06 0.64 5.06
N SER A 462 9.94 0.03 4.68
CA SER A 462 9.72 -1.41 4.80
C SER A 462 9.80 -2.09 3.43
N VAL A 463 10.28 -3.31 3.42
CA VAL A 463 10.49 -4.12 2.22
C VAL A 463 9.71 -5.41 2.34
N THR A 464 8.83 -5.66 1.38
CA THR A 464 8.21 -6.96 1.16
C THR A 464 8.80 -7.57 -0.09
N ALA A 465 9.35 -8.76 -0.02
CA ALA A 465 9.97 -9.40 -1.17
C ALA A 465 9.62 -10.89 -1.29
N CYS A 466 9.76 -11.43 -2.51
CA CYS A 466 9.73 -12.86 -2.74
C CYS A 466 10.99 -13.49 -2.15
N ARG A 467 10.82 -14.52 -1.29
CA ARG A 467 11.94 -15.18 -0.61
C ARG A 467 12.99 -15.75 -1.57
N ASP A 468 12.58 -16.21 -2.74
CA ASP A 468 13.49 -16.83 -3.71
C ASP A 468 14.34 -15.78 -4.44
N MET A 469 13.90 -14.51 -4.44
CA MET A 469 14.61 -13.38 -5.07
C MET A 469 15.42 -12.58 -4.04
N VAL A 470 14.93 -12.50 -2.80
CA VAL A 470 15.60 -11.83 -1.67
C VAL A 470 15.62 -12.81 -0.48
N PRO A 471 16.53 -13.79 -0.47
CA PRO A 471 16.59 -14.79 0.60
C PRO A 471 17.07 -14.23 1.94
N ASP A 472 17.69 -13.07 1.92
CA ASP A 472 18.32 -12.38 3.06
C ASP A 472 17.75 -10.95 3.22
N PRO A 473 16.52 -10.80 3.72
CA PRO A 473 15.88 -9.50 3.87
C PRO A 473 16.63 -8.57 4.82
N ALA A 474 17.31 -9.12 5.83
CA ALA A 474 18.12 -8.33 6.75
C ALA A 474 19.32 -7.64 6.04
N PHE A 475 19.98 -8.33 5.10
CA PHE A 475 21.02 -7.71 4.28
C PHE A 475 20.43 -6.65 3.33
N TYR A 476 19.22 -6.86 2.81
CA TYR A 476 18.56 -5.83 2.01
C TYR A 476 18.22 -4.59 2.86
N ALA A 477 17.74 -4.77 4.09
CA ALA A 477 17.51 -3.68 5.04
C ALA A 477 18.81 -2.94 5.38
N GLU A 478 19.94 -3.66 5.49
CA GLU A 478 21.26 -3.03 5.64
C GLU A 478 21.60 -2.15 4.44
N CYS A 479 21.39 -2.64 3.20
CA CYS A 479 21.57 -1.82 2.01
C CYS A 479 20.71 -0.53 2.02
N VAL A 480 19.48 -0.59 2.59
CA VAL A 480 18.62 0.61 2.77
C VAL A 480 19.27 1.57 3.77
N ARG A 481 19.76 1.06 4.89
CA ARG A 481 20.39 1.85 5.96
C ARG A 481 21.67 2.51 5.48
N GLU A 482 22.56 1.75 4.85
CA GLU A 482 23.80 2.27 4.26
C GLU A 482 23.54 3.31 3.17
N SER A 483 22.51 3.11 2.34
CA SER A 483 22.13 4.12 1.33
C SER A 483 21.62 5.41 1.96
N PHE A 484 20.93 5.33 3.10
CA PHE A 484 20.51 6.53 3.84
C PHE A 484 21.69 7.24 4.49
N GLU A 485 22.60 6.49 5.11
CA GLU A 485 23.82 7.01 5.76
C GLU A 485 24.75 7.70 4.77
N GLU A 486 24.85 7.22 3.53
CA GLU A 486 25.56 7.87 2.44
C GLU A 486 25.14 9.34 2.25
N TYR A 487 23.83 9.60 2.29
CA TYR A 487 23.27 10.96 2.18
C TYR A 487 23.50 11.79 3.46
N LEU A 488 23.41 11.17 4.62
CA LEU A 488 23.70 11.86 5.88
C LEU A 488 25.15 12.31 5.99
N ALA A 489 26.10 11.50 5.49
CA ALA A 489 27.51 11.85 5.46
C ALA A 489 27.74 13.13 4.63
N LEU A 490 27.08 13.28 3.48
CA LEU A 490 27.17 14.51 2.69
C LEU A 490 26.67 15.76 3.44
N CYS A 491 25.65 15.60 4.31
CA CYS A 491 25.16 16.69 5.14
C CYS A 491 26.17 17.13 6.25
N ALA A 492 27.11 16.26 6.65
CA ALA A 492 28.12 16.58 7.62
C ALA A 492 29.27 17.39 6.98
N ASP A 493 29.62 17.09 5.74
CA ASP A 493 30.67 17.76 4.98
C ASP A 493 30.28 19.22 4.61
N GLU A 494 28.99 19.50 4.37
CA GLU A 494 28.50 20.87 4.08
C GLU A 494 28.50 21.79 5.31
N GLY A 495 28.47 21.25 6.52
CA GLY A 495 28.59 22.02 7.77
C GLY A 495 29.96 22.70 7.98
N GLY A 496 30.94 22.37 7.13
CA GLY A 496 32.29 22.97 7.10
C GLY A 496 32.57 23.95 5.98
N ASN A 497 31.66 24.13 5.01
CA ASN A 497 31.88 25.01 3.87
C ASN A 497 30.58 25.65 3.37
N ASP A 498 30.38 26.93 3.68
CA ASP A 498 29.27 27.78 3.20
C ASP A 498 29.42 28.05 1.68
N SER A 499 29.27 27.05 0.85
CA SER A 499 29.20 27.24 -0.60
C SER A 499 27.90 26.66 -1.17
N VAL A 500 26.88 27.49 -1.18
CA VAL A 500 25.62 27.23 -1.91
C VAL A 500 25.91 27.27 -3.39
N VAL A 501 25.87 26.10 -4.06
CA VAL A 501 25.93 26.05 -5.52
C VAL A 501 24.57 26.44 -6.08
N TYR A 502 24.44 27.67 -6.54
CA TYR A 502 23.33 28.13 -7.35
C TYR A 502 23.46 27.54 -8.77
N LEU A 503 22.53 26.69 -9.18
CA LEU A 503 22.35 26.34 -10.57
C LEU A 503 21.81 27.57 -11.32
N GLU A 504 22.62 28.19 -12.15
CA GLU A 504 22.18 29.19 -13.12
C GLU A 504 21.15 28.61 -14.09
N LYS A 505 20.18 29.44 -14.45
CA LYS A 505 18.98 29.13 -15.27
C LYS A 505 19.27 28.63 -16.66
#